data_6b7f33a822ac24693b3afcfd0ed63583
#
_entry.id   6b7f33a822ac24693b3afcfd0ed63583
#
_cell.length_a   1.000
_cell.length_b   1.000
_cell.length_c   1.000
_cell.angle_alpha   90.00
_cell.angle_beta   90.00
_cell.angle_gamma   90.00
#
_symmetry.space_group_name_H-M   'P 1'
#
loop_
_entity.id
_entity.type
_entity.pdbx_description
1 polymer ?
#
loop_
_entity_poly.entity_id
_entity_poly.type
_entity_poly.pdbx_seq_one_letter_code
_entity_poly.pdbx_strand_id
1 'polypeptide(L)'
;MQRFIGKQLIINVSDNKENYSQRNNKYVHFNKSGLKDIYSGSVCNTTSICQALDYNGWKFPDLGKWNQPEDALSEFIATSEDVDLRYKTKMPALYKEYKEEKMTNGKVDYYTPNEIHDLLAFGTNKWLGVTNAVTFKESSDIWDIIKELINGRACVISGKFVGLNHIVTLVGCAWNFKEIPKISLNKLIATLIKERRMPSQFIIDDPYGDFHKNYKAGFSGNDIRLTIDEFYSMIKPLGNTQIKMCHFIQNGAAIV
;
A
#
# COMPACT_ATOMS: atom_id res chain seq x y z
N MET A 1 0.86 -17.49 1.23
CA MET A 1 0.56 -18.92 1.60
C MET A 1 -0.81 -19.04 2.29
N GLN A 2 -1.48 -20.19 2.14
CA GLN A 2 -2.77 -20.49 2.80
C GLN A 2 -2.59 -21.73 3.67
N ARG A 3 -2.77 -21.59 4.98
CA ARG A 3 -2.53 -22.71 5.92
C ARG A 3 -3.37 -22.61 7.19
N PHE A 4 -3.56 -23.76 7.85
CA PHE A 4 -4.06 -23.80 9.21
C PHE A 4 -2.91 -23.73 10.22
N ILE A 5 -3.07 -22.88 11.23
CA ILE A 5 -2.26 -22.88 12.45
C ILE A 5 -3.22 -23.07 13.62
N GLY A 6 -3.18 -24.25 14.25
CA GLY A 6 -4.21 -24.63 15.21
C GLY A 6 -5.60 -24.61 14.56
N LYS A 7 -6.53 -23.88 15.15
CA LYS A 7 -7.92 -23.70 14.66
C LYS A 7 -8.12 -22.44 13.81
N GLN A 8 -7.04 -21.81 13.35
CA GLN A 8 -7.08 -20.59 12.56
C GLN A 8 -6.63 -20.89 11.12
N LEU A 9 -7.48 -20.54 10.14
CA LEU A 9 -7.08 -20.46 8.75
C LEU A 9 -6.42 -19.10 8.52
N ILE A 10 -5.18 -19.11 8.06
CA ILE A 10 -4.41 -17.90 7.73
C ILE A 10 -4.14 -17.88 6.23
N ILE A 11 -4.39 -16.73 5.63
CA ILE A 11 -3.96 -16.38 4.29
C ILE A 11 -2.96 -15.24 4.47
N ASN A 12 -1.73 -15.45 4.01
CA ASN A 12 -0.67 -14.44 4.06
C ASN A 12 0.13 -14.48 2.76
N VAL A 13 0.24 -13.32 2.12
CA VAL A 13 0.97 -13.12 0.85
C VAL A 13 2.44 -12.84 1.09
N SER A 14 2.78 -12.12 2.16
CA SER A 14 4.15 -11.73 2.52
C SER A 14 5.04 -12.89 2.99
N ASP A 15 4.45 -14.03 3.30
CA ASP A 15 5.05 -15.18 3.99
C ASP A 15 6.53 -15.43 3.59
N ASN A 16 7.45 -15.17 4.52
CA ASN A 16 8.92 -15.23 4.40
C ASN A 16 9.57 -14.11 3.54
N LYS A 17 8.90 -13.03 3.22
CA LYS A 17 9.50 -11.86 2.58
C LYS A 17 9.86 -10.79 3.61
N GLU A 18 10.93 -10.06 3.32
CA GLU A 18 11.35 -8.96 4.17
C GLU A 18 10.40 -7.77 4.02
N ASN A 19 10.17 -7.06 5.13
CA ASN A 19 9.41 -5.83 5.14
C ASN A 19 10.25 -4.67 4.59
N TYR A 20 9.65 -3.87 3.74
CA TYR A 20 10.22 -2.60 3.29
C TYR A 20 10.09 -1.54 4.39
N SER A 21 11.10 -0.69 4.55
CA SER A 21 11.08 0.34 5.58
C SER A 21 11.25 1.73 5.00
N GLN A 22 10.25 2.58 5.17
CA GLN A 22 10.35 3.99 4.75
C GLN A 22 11.39 4.79 5.54
N ARG A 23 11.89 4.26 6.67
CA ARG A 23 12.89 4.95 7.51
C ARG A 23 14.29 4.98 6.92
N ASN A 24 14.57 4.14 5.93
CA ASN A 24 15.86 4.06 5.25
C ASN A 24 15.87 4.73 3.87
N ASN A 25 14.76 5.35 3.46
CA ASN A 25 14.64 6.05 2.20
C ASN A 25 15.57 7.27 2.14
N LYS A 26 16.18 7.48 0.97
CA LYS A 26 17.19 8.51 0.73
C LYS A 26 16.76 9.56 -0.28
N TYR A 27 15.68 9.28 -1.04
CA TYR A 27 15.18 10.26 -2.00
C TYR A 27 14.73 11.53 -1.29
N VAL A 28 15.21 12.65 -1.80
CA VAL A 28 14.85 13.98 -1.32
C VAL A 28 14.38 14.79 -2.51
N HIS A 29 13.15 15.29 -2.43
CA HIS A 29 12.64 16.21 -3.44
C HIS A 29 13.13 17.64 -3.15
N PHE A 30 13.61 18.32 -4.18
CA PHE A 30 13.91 19.74 -4.11
C PHE A 30 12.82 20.49 -4.86
N ASN A 31 12.16 21.42 -4.17
CA ASN A 31 11.21 22.30 -4.85
C ASN A 31 11.92 23.33 -5.74
N LYS A 32 11.16 24.09 -6.53
CA LYS A 32 11.71 25.13 -7.45
C LYS A 32 12.52 26.22 -6.74
N SER A 33 12.34 26.43 -5.45
CA SER A 33 13.11 27.38 -4.64
C SER A 33 14.42 26.82 -4.10
N GLY A 34 14.76 25.57 -4.43
CA GLY A 34 15.99 24.92 -3.96
C GLY A 34 15.96 24.52 -2.48
N LEU A 35 14.80 24.63 -1.83
CA LEU A 35 14.63 24.19 -0.47
C LEU A 35 14.42 22.67 -0.45
N LYS A 36 15.17 22.00 0.42
CA LYS A 36 15.13 20.57 0.61
C LYS A 36 13.79 20.17 1.20
N ASP A 37 13.00 19.44 0.42
CA ASP A 37 11.83 18.74 0.93
C ASP A 37 12.30 17.50 1.71
N ILE A 38 12.04 17.49 3.01
CA ILE A 38 12.46 16.40 3.89
C ILE A 38 11.45 15.25 3.73
N TYR A 39 11.47 14.57 2.58
CA TYR A 39 10.56 13.46 2.30
C TYR A 39 11.09 12.09 2.69
N SER A 40 12.36 11.98 3.04
CA SER A 40 12.97 10.66 3.31
C SER A 40 12.27 9.83 4.39
N GLY A 41 11.44 10.44 5.23
CA GLY A 41 10.67 9.74 6.26
C GLY A 41 9.15 9.67 6.01
N SER A 42 8.64 10.26 4.91
CA SER A 42 7.19 10.43 4.65
C SER A 42 6.69 9.67 3.42
N VAL A 43 7.47 8.72 2.90
CA VAL A 43 7.17 7.98 1.67
C VAL A 43 6.52 6.62 1.92
N CYS A 44 5.61 6.56 2.89
CA CYS A 44 4.84 5.34 3.16
C CYS A 44 4.09 4.82 1.92
N ASN A 45 3.67 5.72 1.05
CA ASN A 45 2.96 5.44 -0.19
C ASN A 45 3.83 4.66 -1.20
N THR A 46 4.98 5.19 -1.61
CA THR A 46 5.88 4.50 -2.55
C THR A 46 6.48 3.25 -1.95
N THR A 47 6.80 3.26 -0.65
CA THR A 47 7.31 2.08 0.06
C THR A 47 6.28 0.95 0.07
N SER A 48 5.01 1.23 0.46
CA SER A 48 3.96 0.21 0.44
C SER A 48 3.63 -0.28 -0.97
N ILE A 49 3.67 0.58 -1.99
CA ILE A 49 3.47 0.16 -3.38
C ILE A 49 4.60 -0.78 -3.83
N CYS A 50 5.86 -0.44 -3.59
CA CYS A 50 7.00 -1.30 -3.95
C CYS A 50 6.93 -2.65 -3.23
N GLN A 51 6.61 -2.63 -1.94
CA GLN A 51 6.42 -3.85 -1.15
C GLN A 51 5.32 -4.75 -1.74
N ALA A 52 4.15 -4.18 -2.04
CA ALA A 52 3.04 -4.94 -2.63
C ALA A 52 3.36 -5.46 -4.04
N LEU A 53 4.08 -4.69 -4.85
CA LEU A 53 4.58 -5.13 -6.16
C LEU A 53 5.51 -6.33 -6.03
N ASP A 54 6.51 -6.27 -5.13
CA ASP A 54 7.42 -7.37 -4.89
C ASP A 54 6.68 -8.62 -4.41
N TYR A 55 5.74 -8.46 -3.46
CA TYR A 55 4.94 -9.59 -2.97
C TYR A 55 4.08 -10.23 -4.06
N ASN A 56 3.61 -9.43 -5.02
CA ASN A 56 2.84 -9.90 -6.17
C ASN A 56 3.73 -10.36 -7.35
N GLY A 57 5.05 -10.46 -7.14
CA GLY A 57 5.99 -11.04 -8.09
C GLY A 57 6.49 -10.13 -9.22
N TRP A 58 6.31 -8.82 -9.07
CA TRP A 58 6.86 -7.85 -10.02
C TRP A 58 8.38 -7.77 -9.89
N LYS A 59 9.05 -7.56 -11.04
CA LYS A 59 10.46 -7.17 -11.08
C LYS A 59 10.54 -5.67 -11.30
N PHE A 60 11.43 -5.03 -10.57
CA PHE A 60 11.66 -3.60 -10.72
C PHE A 60 12.56 -3.32 -11.93
N PRO A 61 12.37 -2.17 -12.60
CA PRO A 61 13.31 -1.68 -13.61
C PRO A 61 14.69 -1.43 -12.98
N ASP A 62 15.64 -1.01 -13.82
CA ASP A 62 16.92 -0.50 -13.33
C ASP A 62 16.69 0.68 -12.38
N LEU A 63 17.24 0.57 -11.19
CA LEU A 63 17.08 1.56 -10.13
C LEU A 63 18.04 2.77 -10.31
N GLY A 64 18.95 2.72 -11.30
CA GLY A 64 19.91 3.78 -11.55
C GLY A 64 20.86 3.98 -10.38
N LYS A 65 20.86 5.19 -9.81
CA LYS A 65 21.71 5.55 -8.65
C LYS A 65 21.16 5.07 -7.30
N TRP A 66 19.95 4.53 -7.27
CA TRP A 66 19.26 4.16 -6.04
C TRP A 66 19.52 2.69 -5.68
N ASN A 67 19.60 2.41 -4.40
CA ASN A 67 19.73 1.03 -3.89
C ASN A 67 18.38 0.40 -3.55
N GLN A 68 17.31 1.20 -3.54
CA GLN A 68 15.98 0.80 -3.10
C GLN A 68 14.95 1.22 -4.14
N PRO A 69 13.97 0.35 -4.46
CA PRO A 69 12.98 0.64 -5.51
C PRO A 69 12.05 1.79 -5.13
N GLU A 70 11.75 1.99 -3.86
CA GLU A 70 10.90 3.08 -3.38
C GLU A 70 11.53 4.45 -3.60
N ASP A 71 12.85 4.58 -3.50
CA ASP A 71 13.57 5.81 -3.80
C ASP A 71 13.57 6.09 -5.30
N ALA A 72 13.81 5.06 -6.12
CA ALA A 72 13.77 5.16 -7.59
C ALA A 72 12.36 5.52 -8.08
N LEU A 73 11.33 4.87 -7.54
CA LEU A 73 9.93 5.18 -7.87
C LEU A 73 9.56 6.60 -7.46
N SER A 74 9.97 7.03 -6.27
CA SER A 74 9.68 8.40 -5.78
C SER A 74 10.31 9.46 -6.68
N GLU A 75 11.57 9.28 -7.08
CA GLU A 75 12.23 10.18 -8.03
C GLU A 75 11.52 10.17 -9.39
N PHE A 76 11.22 8.98 -9.92
CA PHE A 76 10.53 8.86 -11.20
C PHE A 76 9.20 9.61 -11.22
N ILE A 77 8.36 9.42 -10.21
CA ILE A 77 7.06 10.09 -10.12
C ILE A 77 7.24 11.62 -10.04
N ALA A 78 8.21 12.08 -9.28
CA ALA A 78 8.46 13.51 -9.09
C ALA A 78 9.04 14.21 -10.32
N THR A 79 9.74 13.48 -11.19
CA THR A 79 10.47 14.04 -12.34
C THR A 79 9.89 13.68 -13.71
N SER A 80 8.94 12.75 -13.77
CA SER A 80 8.35 12.28 -15.03
C SER A 80 7.45 13.33 -15.67
N GLU A 81 7.74 13.67 -16.92
CA GLU A 81 6.91 14.57 -17.72
C GLU A 81 5.48 14.05 -17.93
N ASP A 82 5.32 12.74 -18.10
CA ASP A 82 4.02 12.09 -18.22
C ASP A 82 3.16 12.27 -16.96
N VAL A 83 3.77 12.13 -15.78
CA VAL A 83 3.10 12.34 -14.48
C VAL A 83 2.76 13.79 -14.30
N ASP A 84 3.67 14.70 -14.62
CA ASP A 84 3.45 16.16 -14.55
C ASP A 84 2.29 16.58 -15.46
N LEU A 85 2.28 16.08 -16.70
CA LEU A 85 1.20 16.35 -17.65
C LEU A 85 -0.16 15.82 -17.16
N ARG A 86 -0.19 14.59 -16.61
CA ARG A 86 -1.41 14.03 -16.01
C ARG A 86 -1.88 14.86 -14.83
N TYR A 87 -0.97 15.28 -13.95
CA TYR A 87 -1.28 16.12 -12.79
C TYR A 87 -1.93 17.43 -13.23
N LYS A 88 -1.28 18.15 -14.17
CA LYS A 88 -1.78 19.39 -14.75
C LYS A 88 -3.17 19.23 -15.40
N THR A 89 -3.39 18.11 -16.08
CA THR A 89 -4.62 17.87 -16.84
C THR A 89 -5.78 17.40 -15.96
N LYS A 90 -5.50 16.53 -14.99
CA LYS A 90 -6.55 15.91 -14.15
C LYS A 90 -6.89 16.73 -12.92
N MET A 91 -5.94 17.48 -12.40
CA MET A 91 -6.06 18.23 -11.14
C MET A 91 -5.50 19.65 -11.29
N PRO A 92 -6.02 20.47 -12.21
CA PRO A 92 -5.41 21.75 -12.56
C PRO A 92 -5.34 22.73 -11.38
N ALA A 93 -6.32 22.70 -10.46
CA ALA A 93 -6.31 23.56 -9.28
C ALA A 93 -5.18 23.19 -8.32
N LEU A 94 -5.03 21.90 -7.97
CA LEU A 94 -3.94 21.42 -7.12
C LEU A 94 -2.58 21.59 -7.81
N TYR A 95 -2.52 21.37 -9.12
CA TYR A 95 -1.28 21.58 -9.88
C TYR A 95 -0.83 23.03 -9.82
N LYS A 96 -1.77 23.98 -9.99
CA LYS A 96 -1.49 25.42 -9.88
C LYS A 96 -0.98 25.77 -8.49
N GLU A 97 -1.69 25.35 -7.45
CA GLU A 97 -1.31 25.55 -6.06
C GLU A 97 0.10 25.01 -5.78
N TYR A 98 0.38 23.76 -6.17
CA TYR A 98 1.67 23.11 -5.94
C TYR A 98 2.83 23.71 -6.73
N LYS A 99 2.62 24.06 -8.01
CA LYS A 99 3.68 24.52 -8.92
C LYS A 99 3.85 26.02 -8.99
N GLU A 100 2.78 26.80 -8.79
CA GLU A 100 2.75 28.23 -9.01
C GLU A 100 2.63 29.02 -7.70
N GLU A 101 1.87 28.54 -6.74
CA GLU A 101 1.72 29.21 -5.46
C GLU A 101 2.86 28.82 -4.52
N LYS A 102 3.62 29.84 -4.19
CA LYS A 102 4.79 29.77 -3.33
C LYS A 102 4.39 29.33 -1.92
N MET A 103 5.29 28.56 -1.30
CA MET A 103 5.38 28.39 0.13
C MET A 103 4.94 29.65 0.89
N THR A 104 3.77 29.63 1.46
CA THR A 104 3.37 30.65 2.42
C THR A 104 3.94 30.27 3.77
N ASN A 105 4.89 31.06 4.27
CA ASN A 105 5.47 30.93 5.63
C ASN A 105 6.35 29.69 5.91
N GLY A 106 7.08 29.18 4.94
CA GLY A 106 8.02 28.07 5.16
C GLY A 106 7.35 26.73 5.48
N LYS A 107 6.04 26.65 5.39
CA LYS A 107 5.29 25.39 5.42
C LYS A 107 4.94 25.03 3.98
N VAL A 108 5.52 23.96 3.53
CA VAL A 108 5.13 23.34 2.27
C VAL A 108 3.85 22.57 2.56
N ASP A 109 2.73 23.02 2.04
CA ASP A 109 1.48 22.26 2.07
C ASP A 109 1.52 21.29 0.90
N TYR A 110 1.64 19.98 1.23
CA TYR A 110 2.13 18.99 0.30
C TYR A 110 1.02 18.18 -0.33
N TYR A 111 0.83 18.44 -1.60
CA TYR A 111 0.27 17.46 -2.51
C TYR A 111 1.27 17.19 -3.64
N THR A 112 2.44 16.63 -3.27
CA THR A 112 3.38 16.14 -4.28
C THR A 112 2.72 15.05 -5.11
N PRO A 113 3.15 14.82 -6.35
CA PRO A 113 2.63 13.72 -7.17
C PRO A 113 2.61 12.37 -6.43
N ASN A 114 3.59 12.13 -5.55
CA ASN A 114 3.65 10.90 -4.74
C ASN A 114 2.50 10.75 -3.75
N GLU A 115 1.92 11.83 -3.25
CA GLU A 115 0.84 11.81 -2.27
C GLU A 115 -0.54 11.71 -2.91
N ILE A 116 -0.63 11.91 -4.21
CA ILE A 116 -1.87 11.81 -4.96
C ILE A 116 -2.04 10.39 -5.48
N HIS A 117 -2.96 9.65 -4.91
CA HIS A 117 -3.14 8.21 -5.18
C HIS A 117 -3.32 7.85 -6.67
N ASP A 118 -4.05 8.68 -7.44
CA ASP A 118 -4.19 8.46 -8.88
C ASP A 118 -2.85 8.63 -9.62
N LEU A 119 -2.06 9.64 -9.25
CA LEU A 119 -0.75 9.88 -9.85
C LEU A 119 0.27 8.84 -9.40
N LEU A 120 0.20 8.39 -8.15
CA LEU A 120 1.00 7.29 -7.64
C LEU A 120 0.77 6.01 -8.46
N ALA A 121 -0.49 5.63 -8.67
CA ALA A 121 -0.81 4.45 -9.49
C ALA A 121 -0.37 4.63 -10.95
N PHE A 122 -0.64 5.79 -11.54
CA PHE A 122 -0.26 6.10 -12.92
C PHE A 122 1.27 6.10 -13.09
N GLY A 123 1.98 6.81 -12.21
CA GLY A 123 3.44 6.90 -12.24
C GLY A 123 4.11 5.55 -12.04
N THR A 124 3.58 4.72 -11.12
CA THR A 124 4.07 3.36 -10.91
C THR A 124 3.92 2.51 -12.19
N ASN A 125 2.76 2.57 -12.85
CA ASN A 125 2.55 1.85 -14.11
C ASN A 125 3.52 2.31 -15.20
N LYS A 126 3.75 3.61 -15.32
CA LYS A 126 4.72 4.18 -16.27
C LYS A 126 6.15 3.74 -15.94
N TRP A 127 6.53 3.76 -14.67
CA TRP A 127 7.85 3.32 -14.23
C TRP A 127 8.12 1.85 -14.55
N LEU A 128 7.10 1.00 -14.40
CA LEU A 128 7.17 -0.42 -14.76
C LEU A 128 7.06 -0.68 -16.28
N GLY A 129 6.75 0.35 -17.09
CA GLY A 129 6.52 0.19 -18.53
C GLY A 129 5.25 -0.56 -18.90
N VAL A 130 4.23 -0.54 -18.03
CA VAL A 130 2.95 -1.24 -18.21
C VAL A 130 1.76 -0.30 -17.98
N THR A 131 0.54 -0.78 -18.21
CA THR A 131 -0.67 0.06 -18.10
C THR A 131 -1.51 -0.20 -16.87
N ASN A 132 -1.40 -1.35 -16.25
CA ASN A 132 -2.36 -1.83 -15.25
C ASN A 132 -1.76 -2.67 -14.10
N ALA A 133 -0.47 -2.52 -13.80
CA ALA A 133 0.13 -3.17 -12.62
C ALA A 133 -0.55 -2.71 -11.33
N VAL A 134 -0.84 -1.41 -11.25
CA VAL A 134 -1.47 -0.77 -10.11
C VAL A 134 -2.75 -0.05 -10.55
N THR A 135 -3.86 -0.32 -9.89
CA THR A 135 -5.14 0.36 -10.09
C THR A 135 -5.60 1.00 -8.79
N PHE A 136 -5.83 2.30 -8.81
CA PHE A 136 -6.37 3.04 -7.67
C PHE A 136 -7.89 3.06 -7.69
N LYS A 137 -8.53 2.88 -6.51
CA LYS A 137 -9.95 3.10 -6.28
C LYS A 137 -10.16 3.93 -5.02
N GLU A 138 -10.95 5.00 -5.12
CA GLU A 138 -11.31 5.84 -3.97
C GLU A 138 -12.18 5.10 -2.94
N SER A 139 -12.93 4.13 -3.39
CA SER A 139 -13.78 3.29 -2.55
C SER A 139 -13.82 1.87 -3.09
N SER A 140 -13.69 0.90 -2.21
CA SER A 140 -13.72 -0.51 -2.56
C SER A 140 -14.49 -1.31 -1.53
N ASP A 141 -15.26 -2.30 -1.99
CA ASP A 141 -15.85 -3.29 -1.10
C ASP A 141 -14.72 -4.10 -0.43
N ILE A 142 -14.80 -4.28 0.87
CA ILE A 142 -13.83 -5.08 1.63
C ILE A 142 -13.69 -6.50 1.07
N TRP A 143 -14.74 -7.04 0.47
CA TRP A 143 -14.71 -8.36 -0.14
C TRP A 143 -13.90 -8.41 -1.42
N ASP A 144 -13.78 -7.32 -2.16
CA ASP A 144 -12.87 -7.26 -3.30
C ASP A 144 -11.42 -7.38 -2.82
N ILE A 145 -11.09 -6.73 -1.70
CA ILE A 145 -9.78 -6.82 -1.08
C ILE A 145 -9.52 -8.23 -0.52
N ILE A 146 -10.48 -8.82 0.20
CA ILE A 146 -10.37 -10.19 0.72
C ILE A 146 -10.15 -11.20 -0.42
N LYS A 147 -10.82 -11.02 -1.56
CA LYS A 147 -10.60 -11.87 -2.75
C LYS A 147 -9.18 -11.73 -3.30
N GLU A 148 -8.63 -10.51 -3.34
CA GLU A 148 -7.24 -10.32 -3.75
C GLU A 148 -6.28 -11.09 -2.84
N LEU A 149 -6.42 -10.98 -1.51
CA LEU A 149 -5.61 -11.72 -0.56
C LEU A 149 -5.75 -13.24 -0.73
N ILE A 150 -6.98 -13.74 -0.93
CA ILE A 150 -7.25 -15.16 -1.21
C ILE A 150 -6.55 -15.61 -2.50
N ASN A 151 -6.50 -14.75 -3.51
CA ASN A 151 -5.82 -15.00 -4.78
C ASN A 151 -4.29 -14.82 -4.69
N GLY A 152 -3.75 -14.58 -3.48
CA GLY A 152 -2.32 -14.42 -3.25
C GLY A 152 -1.79 -13.05 -3.68
N ARG A 153 -2.62 -12.02 -3.69
CA ARG A 153 -2.24 -10.66 -4.05
C ARG A 153 -2.36 -9.72 -2.86
N ALA A 154 -1.28 -9.03 -2.54
CA ALA A 154 -1.27 -7.93 -1.58
C ALA A 154 -1.96 -6.70 -2.18
N CYS A 155 -2.57 -5.88 -1.32
CA CYS A 155 -3.17 -4.60 -1.66
C CYS A 155 -2.52 -3.50 -0.82
N VAL A 156 -2.64 -2.25 -1.27
CA VAL A 156 -2.19 -1.09 -0.49
C VAL A 156 -3.40 -0.28 -0.07
N ILE A 157 -3.49 0.04 1.22
CA ILE A 157 -4.62 0.74 1.81
C ILE A 157 -4.18 1.96 2.60
N SER A 158 -5.03 2.98 2.61
CA SER A 158 -4.88 4.15 3.49
C SER A 158 -5.73 4.02 4.74
N GLY A 159 -5.23 4.56 5.86
CA GLY A 159 -5.96 4.58 7.12
C GLY A 159 -5.42 5.60 8.10
N LYS A 160 -6.08 5.72 9.25
CA LYS A 160 -5.59 6.49 10.39
C LYS A 160 -4.87 5.58 11.37
N PHE A 161 -3.67 5.20 11.01
CA PHE A 161 -2.82 4.41 11.88
C PHE A 161 -2.19 5.33 12.94
N VAL A 162 -2.46 5.03 14.22
CA VAL A 162 -2.00 5.85 15.36
C VAL A 162 -2.35 7.35 15.22
N GLY A 163 -3.55 7.65 14.70
CA GLY A 163 -4.04 9.03 14.58
C GLY A 163 -3.53 9.82 13.37
N LEU A 164 -2.54 9.30 12.64
CA LEU A 164 -1.98 9.90 11.44
C LEU A 164 -2.56 9.23 10.17
N ASN A 165 -2.72 10.01 9.11
CA ASN A 165 -2.96 9.44 7.80
C ASN A 165 -1.71 8.68 7.36
N HIS A 166 -1.88 7.39 7.06
CA HIS A 166 -0.76 6.52 6.73
C HIS A 166 -1.20 5.48 5.70
N ILE A 167 -0.25 4.97 4.95
CA ILE A 167 -0.46 3.95 3.93
C ILE A 167 0.34 2.72 4.30
N VAL A 168 -0.32 1.56 4.25
CA VAL A 168 0.26 0.27 4.60
C VAL A 168 -0.06 -0.78 3.54
N THR A 169 0.72 -1.85 3.53
CA THR A 169 0.46 -3.02 2.69
C THR A 169 -0.42 -4.00 3.45
N LEU A 170 -1.58 -4.32 2.91
CA LEU A 170 -2.45 -5.38 3.41
C LEU A 170 -2.02 -6.69 2.78
N VAL A 171 -1.51 -7.60 3.61
CA VAL A 171 -0.85 -8.83 3.16
C VAL A 171 -1.61 -10.09 3.51
N GLY A 172 -2.61 -10.01 4.39
CA GLY A 172 -3.32 -11.23 4.77
C GLY A 172 -4.57 -11.01 5.60
N CYS A 173 -5.22 -12.13 5.87
CA CYS A 173 -6.37 -12.21 6.76
C CYS A 173 -6.47 -13.61 7.38
N ALA A 174 -7.23 -13.72 8.47
CA ALA A 174 -7.39 -14.98 9.18
C ALA A 174 -8.81 -15.20 9.70
N TRP A 175 -9.24 -16.45 9.72
CA TRP A 175 -10.54 -16.88 10.27
C TRP A 175 -10.33 -17.86 11.41
N ASN A 176 -10.99 -17.59 12.54
CA ASN A 176 -11.02 -18.51 13.67
C ASN A 176 -12.18 -19.50 13.53
N PHE A 177 -11.93 -20.76 13.88
CA PHE A 177 -12.93 -21.83 13.92
C PHE A 177 -12.99 -22.44 15.32
N LYS A 178 -14.17 -22.88 15.73
CA LYS A 178 -14.31 -23.67 16.97
C LYS A 178 -13.62 -25.04 16.82
N GLU A 179 -13.77 -25.63 15.63
CA GLU A 179 -13.13 -26.88 15.22
C GLU A 179 -12.64 -26.75 13.78
N ILE A 180 -11.58 -27.46 13.42
CA ILE A 180 -11.08 -27.47 12.04
C ILE A 180 -12.15 -28.12 11.15
N PRO A 181 -12.64 -27.42 10.12
CA PRO A 181 -13.66 -27.96 9.22
C PRO A 181 -13.15 -29.22 8.48
N LYS A 182 -13.95 -30.27 8.47
CA LYS A 182 -13.64 -31.55 7.79
C LYS A 182 -13.95 -31.50 6.29
N ILE A 183 -13.50 -30.44 5.61
CA ILE A 183 -13.65 -30.24 4.16
C ILE A 183 -12.31 -29.79 3.57
N SER A 184 -12.14 -29.92 2.26
CA SER A 184 -10.92 -29.43 1.62
C SER A 184 -10.76 -27.91 1.77
N LEU A 185 -9.54 -27.43 1.79
CA LEU A 185 -9.22 -26.00 1.92
C LEU A 185 -9.92 -25.17 0.84
N ASN A 186 -9.88 -25.60 -0.42
CA ASN A 186 -10.53 -24.91 -1.52
C ASN A 186 -12.05 -24.80 -1.33
N LYS A 187 -12.70 -25.87 -0.85
CA LYS A 187 -14.14 -25.87 -0.57
C LYS A 187 -14.47 -24.94 0.60
N LEU A 188 -13.61 -24.92 1.63
CA LEU A 188 -13.77 -23.99 2.75
C LEU A 188 -13.67 -22.55 2.30
N ILE A 189 -12.63 -22.19 1.54
CA ILE A 189 -12.44 -20.84 1.02
C ILE A 189 -13.62 -20.41 0.13
N ALA A 190 -14.08 -21.29 -0.76
CA ALA A 190 -15.26 -21.01 -1.58
C ALA A 190 -16.52 -20.76 -0.72
N THR A 191 -16.67 -21.49 0.37
CA THR A 191 -17.77 -21.28 1.32
C THR A 191 -17.65 -19.94 2.02
N LEU A 192 -16.47 -19.59 2.53
CA LEU A 192 -16.22 -18.29 3.18
C LEU A 192 -16.54 -17.11 2.24
N ILE A 193 -16.14 -17.21 0.98
CA ILE A 193 -16.45 -16.19 -0.05
C ILE A 193 -17.96 -16.12 -0.31
N LYS A 194 -18.60 -17.27 -0.55
CA LYS A 194 -20.03 -17.34 -0.87
C LYS A 194 -20.90 -16.77 0.27
N GLU A 195 -20.54 -17.10 1.50
CA GLU A 195 -21.25 -16.65 2.70
C GLU A 195 -20.83 -15.23 3.14
N ARG A 196 -19.84 -14.64 2.47
CA ARG A 196 -19.24 -13.36 2.86
C ARG A 196 -18.85 -13.33 4.35
N ARG A 197 -18.29 -14.45 4.84
CA ARG A 197 -17.89 -14.59 6.24
C ARG A 197 -16.63 -13.80 6.52
N MET A 198 -16.77 -12.70 7.25
CA MET A 198 -15.66 -11.80 7.57
C MET A 198 -14.52 -12.52 8.30
N PRO A 199 -13.27 -12.20 7.98
CA PRO A 199 -12.14 -12.67 8.77
C PRO A 199 -12.18 -12.12 10.20
N SER A 200 -11.61 -12.84 11.14
CA SER A 200 -11.43 -12.37 12.52
C SER A 200 -10.27 -11.41 12.69
N GLN A 201 -9.32 -11.45 11.77
CA GLN A 201 -8.12 -10.60 11.76
C GLN A 201 -7.71 -10.25 10.34
N PHE A 202 -7.10 -9.06 10.19
CA PHE A 202 -6.30 -8.68 9.04
C PHE A 202 -4.82 -8.66 9.40
N ILE A 203 -3.95 -8.80 8.40
CA ILE A 203 -2.49 -8.80 8.55
C ILE A 203 -1.96 -7.72 7.63
N ILE A 204 -1.20 -6.80 8.20
CA ILE A 204 -0.58 -5.70 7.46
C ILE A 204 0.94 -5.72 7.64
N ASP A 205 1.62 -5.17 6.64
CA ASP A 205 3.00 -4.74 6.76
C ASP A 205 3.05 -3.22 6.74
N ASP A 206 3.55 -2.65 7.83
CA ASP A 206 3.66 -1.21 8.01
C ASP A 206 5.10 -0.76 7.73
N PRO A 207 5.32 0.07 6.69
CA PRO A 207 6.66 0.51 6.33
C PRO A 207 7.32 1.40 7.39
N TYR A 208 6.56 1.97 8.32
CA TYR A 208 7.11 2.79 9.39
C TYR A 208 7.49 1.98 10.63
N GLY A 209 7.02 0.76 10.78
CA GLY A 209 7.30 -0.13 11.89
C GLY A 209 6.05 -0.60 12.64
N ASP A 210 6.22 -1.26 13.78
CA ASP A 210 5.11 -1.77 14.57
C ASP A 210 4.41 -0.66 15.37
N PHE A 211 3.21 -0.27 14.95
CA PHE A 211 2.44 0.76 15.65
C PHE A 211 1.91 0.29 17.02
N HIS A 212 1.71 -1.02 17.26
CA HIS A 212 1.39 -1.54 18.59
C HIS A 212 2.54 -1.30 19.61
N LYS A 213 3.74 -1.04 19.11
CA LYS A 213 4.93 -0.66 19.87
C LYS A 213 5.21 0.83 19.80
N ASN A 214 4.20 1.66 19.42
CA ASN A 214 4.34 3.09 19.22
C ASN A 214 5.51 3.45 18.29
N TYR A 215 5.73 2.65 17.24
CA TYR A 215 6.82 2.83 16.27
C TYR A 215 8.22 2.89 16.91
N LYS A 216 8.41 2.24 18.05
CA LYS A 216 9.72 2.18 18.71
C LYS A 216 10.75 1.53 17.78
N ALA A 217 11.94 2.12 17.71
CA ALA A 217 13.04 1.59 16.92
C ALA A 217 13.38 0.13 17.30
N GLY A 218 13.66 -0.69 16.29
CA GLY A 218 13.98 -2.11 16.45
C GLY A 218 12.77 -3.05 16.37
N PHE A 219 11.54 -2.54 16.25
CA PHE A 219 10.37 -3.37 15.98
C PHE A 219 9.98 -3.27 14.51
N SER A 220 9.98 -4.41 13.82
CA SER A 220 9.55 -4.51 12.43
C SER A 220 8.04 -4.30 12.32
N GLY A 221 7.63 -3.64 11.24
CA GLY A 221 6.22 -3.53 10.86
C GLY A 221 5.68 -4.76 10.11
N ASN A 222 6.43 -5.86 10.08
CA ASN A 222 6.05 -7.05 9.34
C ASN A 222 4.97 -7.86 10.06
N ASP A 223 3.98 -8.35 9.32
CA ASP A 223 2.93 -9.25 9.77
C ASP A 223 2.15 -8.77 11.03
N ILE A 224 1.92 -7.48 11.14
CA ILE A 224 1.12 -6.91 12.23
C ILE A 224 -0.32 -7.41 12.11
N ARG A 225 -0.82 -8.04 13.15
CA ARG A 225 -2.18 -8.58 13.18
C ARG A 225 -3.14 -7.61 13.84
N LEU A 226 -4.18 -7.26 13.11
CA LEU A 226 -5.27 -6.41 13.56
C LEU A 226 -6.51 -7.25 13.79
N THR A 227 -7.16 -7.10 14.92
CA THR A 227 -8.53 -7.58 15.08
C THR A 227 -9.45 -6.86 14.09
N ILE A 228 -10.62 -7.42 13.82
CA ILE A 228 -11.58 -6.79 12.91
C ILE A 228 -11.98 -5.38 13.40
N ASP A 229 -12.11 -5.17 14.70
CA ASP A 229 -12.50 -3.89 15.29
C ASP A 229 -11.37 -2.86 15.16
N GLU A 230 -10.11 -3.25 15.42
CA GLU A 230 -8.94 -2.40 15.19
C GLU A 230 -8.85 -1.99 13.72
N PHE A 231 -8.96 -2.95 12.81
CA PHE A 231 -8.90 -2.69 11.38
C PHE A 231 -9.95 -1.66 10.97
N TYR A 232 -11.22 -1.86 11.34
CA TYR A 232 -12.29 -0.91 11.03
C TYR A 232 -12.09 0.46 11.67
N SER A 233 -11.57 0.52 12.88
CA SER A 233 -11.30 1.81 13.54
C SER A 233 -10.27 2.65 12.79
N MET A 234 -9.30 1.98 12.14
CA MET A 234 -8.20 2.63 11.43
C MET A 234 -8.58 3.04 10.00
N ILE A 235 -9.26 2.18 9.24
CA ILE A 235 -9.56 2.44 7.83
C ILE A 235 -10.87 3.18 7.60
N LYS A 236 -11.70 3.36 8.63
CA LYS A 236 -13.00 4.06 8.58
C LYS A 236 -13.77 3.71 7.30
N PRO A 237 -14.39 2.54 7.25
CA PRO A 237 -15.15 2.12 6.09
C PRO A 237 -16.29 3.12 5.77
N LEU A 238 -16.54 3.33 4.49
CA LEU A 238 -17.73 4.03 4.03
C LEU A 238 -18.94 3.09 4.14
N GLY A 239 -19.61 3.13 5.27
CA GLY A 239 -20.61 2.11 5.62
C GLY A 239 -19.95 0.81 6.09
N ASN A 240 -20.69 -0.30 6.14
CA ASN A 240 -20.24 -1.54 6.78
C ASN A 240 -19.26 -2.39 5.94
N THR A 241 -19.01 -2.05 4.68
CA THR A 241 -18.24 -2.91 3.75
C THR A 241 -17.28 -2.19 2.84
N GLN A 242 -17.17 -0.86 2.88
CA GLN A 242 -16.34 -0.09 1.96
C GLN A 242 -15.11 0.49 2.63
N ILE A 243 -13.99 0.43 1.93
CA ILE A 243 -12.70 0.99 2.33
C ILE A 243 -12.34 2.12 1.39
N LYS A 244 -11.95 3.26 1.95
CA LYS A 244 -11.43 4.39 1.17
C LYS A 244 -9.99 4.13 0.74
N MET A 245 -9.67 4.62 -0.47
CA MET A 245 -8.31 4.72 -0.99
C MET A 245 -7.55 3.40 -0.95
N CYS A 246 -7.84 2.54 -1.90
CA CYS A 246 -7.19 1.26 -2.07
C CYS A 246 -6.47 1.17 -3.42
N HIS A 247 -5.24 0.62 -3.42
CA HIS A 247 -4.54 0.24 -4.63
C HIS A 247 -4.56 -1.28 -4.77
N PHE A 248 -5.08 -1.72 -5.90
CA PHE A 248 -5.08 -3.12 -6.32
C PHE A 248 -3.84 -3.38 -7.16
N ILE A 249 -3.06 -4.38 -6.80
CA ILE A 249 -1.81 -4.73 -7.46
C ILE A 249 -2.01 -6.05 -8.20
N GLN A 250 -1.82 -6.06 -9.49
CA GLN A 250 -1.87 -7.29 -10.29
C GLN A 250 -0.64 -8.16 -10.02
N ASN A 251 -0.71 -9.45 -10.38
CA ASN A 251 0.48 -10.30 -10.38
C ASN A 251 1.46 -9.82 -11.46
N GLY A 252 2.72 -9.83 -11.13
CA GLY A 252 3.79 -9.64 -12.11
C GLY A 252 3.68 -10.73 -13.19
N ALA A 253 3.88 -10.34 -14.45
CA ALA A 253 4.03 -11.31 -15.50
C ALA A 253 5.28 -12.14 -15.20
N ALA A 254 5.17 -13.46 -15.20
CA ALA A 254 6.35 -14.29 -15.24
C ALA A 254 7.12 -13.88 -16.50
N ILE A 255 8.32 -13.34 -16.32
CA ILE A 255 9.22 -13.11 -17.45
C ILE A 255 9.57 -14.52 -17.94
N VAL A 256 8.95 -14.89 -19.06
CA VAL A 256 9.21 -16.14 -19.79
C VAL A 256 10.55 -16.00 -20.48
#